data_11016d564679aa62ae5487aa269b8707
#
_entry.id   11016d564679aa62ae5487aa269b8707
#
_cell.length_a   1.000
_cell.length_b   1.000
_cell.length_c   1.000
_cell.angle_alpha   90.00
_cell.angle_beta   90.00
_cell.angle_gamma   90.00
#
_symmetry.space_group_name_H-M   'P 1'
#
loop_
_entity.id
_entity.type
_entity.pdbx_description
1 polymer ?
#
loop_
_entity_poly.entity_id
_entity_poly.type
_entity_poly.pdbx_seq_one_letter_code
_entity_poly.pdbx_strand_id
1 'polypeptide(L)'
;MTDAYVAIEGGRVLTGRVRAPGTARGELVFTTAYTGYEESLTDPSYAEQVLTFSYPLIGNYGVREERFESETVQPTAVLARELTDDVAEWLGEEGVPAIDHLDTRDVVTDVREEGAMECGIAVGTGMGPEDALAELDRCEGMSEHTEIGAAVSVDEPVHYEGSGAYEVALIDCGAKGSIRSSLLERGADVTVLPYDATPADVSGTDPDLLFVSNGPGDPANFAAAQELVRGFAGELPIAGICLGQQIVAAALGGHTEKMAFGHRGVNQPVRDLDSGRVVMTTQNHGYTVTEPGELDITQVNVNDDTPEGLASDALDIITRQYHPEANPGPHDSLDFFDDVLAMATTRRAAPTAD
;
A
#
# COMPACT_ATOMS: atom_id res chain seq x y z
N MET A 1 -15.04 -27.11 -19.00
CA MET A 1 -15.38 -25.84 -19.67
C MET A 1 -14.91 -24.74 -18.75
N THR A 2 -14.13 -23.85 -19.24
CA THR A 2 -13.54 -22.74 -18.48
C THR A 2 -14.55 -21.61 -18.46
N ASP A 3 -15.20 -21.46 -17.32
CA ASP A 3 -16.20 -20.41 -17.14
C ASP A 3 -15.56 -19.30 -16.28
N ALA A 4 -14.47 -18.71 -16.78
CA ALA A 4 -13.74 -17.64 -16.11
C ALA A 4 -13.44 -16.51 -17.11
N TYR A 5 -13.91 -15.32 -16.82
CA TYR A 5 -13.87 -14.17 -17.71
C TYR A 5 -13.37 -12.92 -16.98
N VAL A 6 -12.52 -12.15 -17.66
CA VAL A 6 -12.04 -10.84 -17.24
C VAL A 6 -12.44 -9.84 -18.31
N ALA A 7 -13.37 -8.96 -18.03
CA ALA A 7 -13.74 -7.83 -18.90
C ALA A 7 -12.88 -6.63 -18.49
N ILE A 8 -12.18 -6.01 -19.43
CA ILE A 8 -11.31 -4.86 -19.24
C ILE A 8 -11.94 -3.64 -19.90
N GLU A 9 -11.73 -2.49 -19.35
CA GLU A 9 -12.14 -1.20 -19.93
C GLU A 9 -11.80 -1.14 -21.42
N GLY A 10 -12.70 -0.57 -22.24
CA GLY A 10 -12.61 -0.66 -23.69
C GLY A 10 -13.25 -1.92 -24.30
N GLY A 11 -13.78 -2.84 -23.47
CA GLY A 11 -14.64 -3.96 -23.89
C GLY A 11 -13.91 -5.23 -24.31
N ARG A 12 -12.59 -5.33 -24.09
CA ARG A 12 -11.84 -6.59 -24.28
C ARG A 12 -12.21 -7.59 -23.18
N VAL A 13 -12.47 -8.85 -23.56
CA VAL A 13 -12.71 -9.94 -22.60
C VAL A 13 -11.65 -11.01 -22.75
N LEU A 14 -11.00 -11.33 -21.65
CA LEU A 14 -10.04 -12.44 -21.53
C LEU A 14 -10.75 -13.67 -20.95
N THR A 15 -10.24 -14.84 -21.25
CA THR A 15 -10.75 -16.11 -20.71
C THR A 15 -9.61 -16.90 -20.07
N GLY A 16 -9.90 -17.52 -18.93
CA GLY A 16 -8.96 -18.33 -18.20
C GLY A 16 -9.61 -19.58 -17.61
N ARG A 17 -8.88 -20.24 -16.70
CA ARG A 17 -9.36 -21.39 -15.94
C ARG A 17 -9.84 -20.93 -14.55
N VAL A 18 -10.99 -21.43 -14.13
CA VAL A 18 -11.51 -21.22 -12.77
C VAL A 18 -10.57 -21.82 -11.73
N ARG A 19 -10.19 -21.02 -10.73
CA ARG A 19 -9.43 -21.45 -9.56
C ARG A 19 -10.21 -21.24 -8.27
N ALA A 20 -10.79 -20.07 -8.06
CA ALA A 20 -11.75 -19.79 -7.01
C ALA A 20 -12.96 -19.08 -7.62
N PRO A 21 -14.21 -19.55 -7.39
CA PRO A 21 -15.40 -18.97 -8.01
C PRO A 21 -15.83 -17.67 -7.32
N GLY A 22 -16.50 -16.79 -8.06
CA GLY A 22 -17.07 -15.54 -7.57
C GLY A 22 -17.16 -14.48 -8.65
N THR A 23 -17.65 -13.30 -8.29
CA THR A 23 -17.61 -12.10 -9.12
C THR A 23 -16.88 -10.99 -8.37
N ALA A 24 -16.18 -10.14 -9.09
CA ALA A 24 -15.47 -9.00 -8.53
C ALA A 24 -15.33 -7.90 -9.58
N ARG A 25 -14.92 -6.74 -9.13
CA ARG A 25 -14.52 -5.61 -9.96
C ARG A 25 -13.44 -4.81 -9.24
N GLY A 26 -12.73 -3.97 -9.97
CA GLY A 26 -11.70 -3.10 -9.39
C GLY A 26 -10.71 -2.61 -10.43
N GLU A 27 -9.77 -1.82 -9.96
CA GLU A 27 -8.66 -1.35 -10.80
C GLU A 27 -7.71 -2.51 -11.13
N LEU A 28 -7.49 -2.77 -12.41
CA LEU A 28 -6.59 -3.82 -12.88
C LEU A 28 -5.14 -3.38 -12.72
N VAL A 29 -4.43 -4.04 -11.82
CA VAL A 29 -3.03 -3.76 -11.52
C VAL A 29 -2.17 -5.01 -11.64
N PHE A 30 -0.85 -4.84 -11.68
CA PHE A 30 0.06 -5.97 -11.70
C PHE A 30 1.20 -5.80 -10.70
N THR A 31 1.79 -6.91 -10.28
CA THR A 31 3.06 -6.90 -9.56
C THR A 31 4.13 -7.68 -10.30
N THR A 32 5.37 -7.20 -10.23
CA THR A 32 6.56 -7.90 -10.75
C THR A 32 7.30 -8.69 -9.68
N ALA A 33 6.76 -8.74 -8.46
CA ALA A 33 7.29 -9.56 -7.39
C ALA A 33 7.29 -11.04 -7.80
N TYR A 34 8.45 -11.70 -7.62
CA TYR A 34 8.64 -13.13 -7.95
C TYR A 34 8.60 -14.03 -6.72
N THR A 35 8.46 -13.44 -5.54
CA THR A 35 8.34 -14.05 -4.21
C THR A 35 7.48 -13.16 -3.32
N GLY A 36 6.99 -13.67 -2.21
CA GLY A 36 6.20 -12.88 -1.27
C GLY A 36 4.76 -12.67 -1.76
N TYR A 37 4.15 -13.71 -2.32
CA TYR A 37 2.76 -13.61 -2.75
C TYR A 37 1.80 -13.57 -1.57
N GLU A 38 2.14 -14.16 -0.42
CA GLU A 38 1.35 -14.06 0.81
C GLU A 38 1.30 -12.61 1.30
N GLU A 39 2.45 -11.97 1.37
CA GLU A 39 2.61 -10.56 1.74
C GLU A 39 1.87 -9.65 0.75
N SER A 40 1.99 -9.91 -0.56
CA SER A 40 1.29 -9.12 -1.57
C SER A 40 -0.24 -9.31 -1.52
N LEU A 41 -0.71 -10.53 -1.26
CA LEU A 41 -2.15 -10.83 -1.20
C LEU A 41 -2.81 -10.28 0.08
N THR A 42 -2.05 -10.05 1.13
CA THR A 42 -2.54 -9.50 2.40
C THR A 42 -2.13 -8.04 2.63
N ASP A 43 -1.50 -7.37 1.65
CA ASP A 43 -1.17 -5.94 1.70
C ASP A 43 -2.45 -5.11 1.49
N PRO A 44 -2.91 -4.32 2.48
CA PRO A 44 -4.11 -3.49 2.37
C PRO A 44 -4.07 -2.50 1.21
N SER A 45 -2.89 -2.13 0.73
CA SER A 45 -2.74 -1.24 -0.43
C SER A 45 -3.33 -1.80 -1.73
N TYR A 46 -3.68 -3.10 -1.78
CA TYR A 46 -4.39 -3.71 -2.91
C TYR A 46 -5.92 -3.75 -2.77
N ALA A 47 -6.49 -3.16 -1.72
CA ALA A 47 -7.95 -3.08 -1.59
C ALA A 47 -8.58 -2.37 -2.82
N GLU A 48 -9.75 -2.85 -3.27
CA GLU A 48 -10.45 -2.40 -4.48
C GLU A 48 -9.67 -2.60 -5.80
N GLN A 49 -8.66 -3.47 -5.80
CA GLN A 49 -7.84 -3.77 -6.98
C GLN A 49 -7.92 -5.24 -7.38
N VAL A 50 -7.86 -5.51 -8.69
CA VAL A 50 -7.67 -6.84 -9.26
C VAL A 50 -6.19 -7.04 -9.53
N LEU A 51 -5.56 -7.93 -8.76
CA LEU A 51 -4.11 -8.13 -8.79
C LEU A 51 -3.68 -9.18 -9.80
N THR A 52 -2.87 -8.77 -10.77
CA THR A 52 -2.22 -9.67 -11.74
C THR A 52 -0.78 -9.94 -11.33
N PHE A 53 -0.43 -11.21 -11.13
CA PHE A 53 0.96 -11.62 -10.97
C PHE A 53 1.65 -11.80 -12.32
N SER A 54 2.72 -11.05 -12.56
CA SER A 54 3.55 -11.22 -13.76
C SER A 54 4.44 -12.46 -13.70
N TYR A 55 4.80 -12.92 -12.50
CA TYR A 55 5.54 -14.16 -12.29
C TYR A 55 4.66 -15.39 -12.63
N PRO A 56 5.19 -16.38 -13.37
CA PRO A 56 4.35 -17.40 -14.00
C PRO A 56 3.72 -18.41 -13.03
N LEU A 57 4.31 -18.65 -11.86
CA LEU A 57 3.81 -19.63 -10.89
C LEU A 57 3.70 -19.03 -9.50
N ILE A 58 2.50 -18.99 -8.96
CA ILE A 58 2.19 -18.51 -7.61
C ILE A 58 1.78 -19.69 -6.73
N GLY A 59 2.35 -19.76 -5.52
CA GLY A 59 2.06 -20.80 -4.53
C GLY A 59 3.15 -21.87 -4.41
N ASN A 60 4.29 -21.73 -5.06
CA ASN A 60 5.35 -22.74 -5.14
C ASN A 60 6.04 -23.09 -3.80
N TYR A 61 5.76 -22.37 -2.70
CA TYR A 61 6.29 -22.67 -1.36
C TYR A 61 5.19 -22.71 -0.27
N GLY A 62 3.92 -22.85 -0.68
CA GLY A 62 2.76 -22.95 0.22
C GLY A 62 2.26 -21.60 0.75
N VAL A 63 1.31 -21.64 1.68
CA VAL A 63 0.73 -20.45 2.35
C VAL A 63 1.12 -20.48 3.82
N ARG A 64 1.66 -19.37 4.33
CA ARG A 64 2.15 -19.24 5.71
C ARG A 64 1.64 -17.94 6.32
N GLU A 65 0.77 -18.07 7.31
CA GLU A 65 0.11 -16.95 8.00
C GLU A 65 1.09 -16.00 8.68
N GLU A 66 2.26 -16.49 9.13
CA GLU A 66 3.29 -15.63 9.73
C GLU A 66 3.88 -14.60 8.78
N ARG A 67 3.52 -14.67 7.48
CA ARG A 67 3.92 -13.70 6.44
C ARG A 67 2.82 -12.73 6.06
N PHE A 68 1.65 -12.84 6.67
CA PHE A 68 0.53 -11.99 6.34
C PHE A 68 0.77 -10.56 6.85
N GLU A 69 0.46 -9.60 6.01
CA GLU A 69 0.55 -8.18 6.33
C GLU A 69 -0.75 -7.61 6.95
N SER A 70 -1.86 -8.32 6.77
CA SER A 70 -3.15 -8.09 7.42
C SER A 70 -3.90 -9.41 7.62
N GLU A 71 -5.05 -9.36 8.27
CA GLU A 71 -5.81 -10.57 8.65
C GLU A 71 -6.48 -11.28 7.45
N THR A 72 -6.70 -10.57 6.33
CA THR A 72 -7.47 -11.08 5.18
C THR A 72 -6.75 -10.83 3.86
N VAL A 73 -7.18 -11.52 2.80
CA VAL A 73 -6.77 -11.22 1.42
C VAL A 73 -7.42 -9.91 0.97
N GLN A 74 -6.62 -8.99 0.45
CA GLN A 74 -7.02 -7.62 0.17
C GLN A 74 -7.48 -7.37 -1.29
N PRO A 75 -6.81 -7.93 -2.33
CA PRO A 75 -7.28 -7.78 -3.70
C PRO A 75 -8.67 -8.33 -3.89
N THR A 76 -9.50 -7.65 -4.68
CA THR A 76 -10.87 -8.11 -4.99
C THR A 76 -10.90 -9.36 -5.87
N ALA A 77 -9.86 -9.59 -6.68
CA ALA A 77 -9.65 -10.82 -7.43
C ALA A 77 -8.16 -11.01 -7.75
N VAL A 78 -7.77 -12.24 -8.09
CA VAL A 78 -6.38 -12.61 -8.41
C VAL A 78 -6.28 -13.24 -9.79
N LEU A 79 -5.34 -12.71 -10.60
CA LEU A 79 -5.03 -13.19 -11.93
C LEU A 79 -3.59 -13.69 -12.01
N ALA A 80 -3.38 -14.89 -12.56
CA ALA A 80 -2.06 -15.47 -12.69
C ALA A 80 -1.91 -16.31 -13.97
N ARG A 81 -0.67 -16.65 -14.33
CA ARG A 81 -0.39 -17.65 -15.35
C ARG A 81 -0.70 -19.04 -14.82
N GLU A 82 -0.29 -19.35 -13.58
CA GLU A 82 -0.55 -20.61 -12.90
C GLU A 82 -0.61 -20.38 -11.38
N LEU A 83 -1.65 -20.90 -10.73
CA LEU A 83 -1.84 -20.94 -9.27
C LEU A 83 -1.72 -22.39 -8.80
N THR A 84 -1.03 -22.61 -7.68
CA THR A 84 -1.09 -23.92 -7.00
C THR A 84 -2.45 -24.15 -6.37
N ASP A 85 -2.76 -25.41 -6.05
CA ASP A 85 -4.04 -25.76 -5.45
C ASP A 85 -4.19 -25.15 -4.05
N ASP A 86 -3.11 -25.10 -3.26
CA ASP A 86 -3.11 -24.53 -1.90
C ASP A 86 -3.48 -23.02 -1.91
N VAL A 87 -2.92 -22.23 -2.84
CA VAL A 87 -3.26 -20.81 -2.97
C VAL A 87 -4.69 -20.63 -3.50
N ALA A 88 -5.10 -21.46 -4.45
CA ALA A 88 -6.47 -21.41 -4.99
C ALA A 88 -7.53 -21.77 -3.93
N GLU A 89 -7.23 -22.73 -3.05
CA GLU A 89 -8.08 -23.11 -1.93
C GLU A 89 -8.17 -21.97 -0.92
N TRP A 90 -7.03 -21.39 -0.50
CA TRP A 90 -6.98 -20.24 0.38
C TRP A 90 -7.80 -19.06 -0.16
N LEU A 91 -7.59 -18.65 -1.44
CA LEU A 91 -8.37 -17.58 -2.07
C LEU A 91 -9.87 -17.88 -2.09
N GLY A 92 -10.25 -19.16 -2.32
CA GLY A 92 -11.63 -19.59 -2.29
C GLY A 92 -12.25 -19.55 -0.88
N GLU A 93 -11.50 -19.87 0.17
CA GLU A 93 -11.93 -19.76 1.58
C GLU A 93 -12.13 -18.30 1.99
N GLU A 94 -11.26 -17.39 1.50
CA GLU A 94 -11.40 -15.94 1.68
C GLU A 94 -12.48 -15.31 0.79
N GLY A 95 -13.10 -16.09 -0.11
CA GLY A 95 -14.14 -15.59 -1.03
C GLY A 95 -13.61 -14.71 -2.16
N VAL A 96 -12.32 -14.77 -2.45
CA VAL A 96 -11.67 -13.97 -3.49
C VAL A 96 -11.60 -14.75 -4.80
N PRO A 97 -12.28 -14.29 -5.89
CA PRO A 97 -12.24 -14.94 -7.18
C PRO A 97 -10.82 -15.04 -7.74
N ALA A 98 -10.48 -16.19 -8.30
CA ALA A 98 -9.15 -16.41 -8.86
C ALA A 98 -9.20 -17.11 -10.22
N ILE A 99 -8.40 -16.61 -11.14
CA ILE A 99 -8.30 -17.08 -12.53
C ILE A 99 -6.84 -17.37 -12.85
N ASP A 100 -6.57 -18.54 -13.40
CA ASP A 100 -5.26 -18.81 -13.99
C ASP A 100 -5.37 -19.21 -15.48
N HIS A 101 -4.23 -19.61 -16.09
CA HIS A 101 -4.11 -19.85 -17.50
C HIS A 101 -4.41 -18.62 -18.37
N LEU A 102 -4.25 -17.43 -17.80
CA LEU A 102 -4.28 -16.17 -18.52
C LEU A 102 -2.92 -15.88 -19.17
N ASP A 103 -2.93 -15.13 -20.26
CA ASP A 103 -1.72 -14.48 -20.75
C ASP A 103 -1.45 -13.21 -19.93
N THR A 104 -0.84 -13.39 -18.77
CA THR A 104 -0.54 -12.28 -17.85
C THR A 104 0.45 -11.29 -18.44
N ARG A 105 1.24 -11.71 -19.47
CA ARG A 105 2.12 -10.78 -20.17
C ARG A 105 1.33 -9.76 -21.00
N ASP A 106 0.28 -10.22 -21.68
CA ASP A 106 -0.62 -9.31 -22.42
C ASP A 106 -1.28 -8.34 -21.47
N VAL A 107 -1.82 -8.81 -20.31
CA VAL A 107 -2.42 -7.95 -19.30
C VAL A 107 -1.43 -6.89 -18.80
N VAL A 108 -0.21 -7.29 -18.46
CA VAL A 108 0.84 -6.37 -18.02
C VAL A 108 1.21 -5.36 -19.10
N THR A 109 1.22 -5.78 -20.37
CA THR A 109 1.53 -4.88 -21.50
C THR A 109 0.40 -3.86 -21.68
N ASP A 110 -0.86 -4.30 -21.65
CA ASP A 110 -2.02 -3.42 -21.76
C ASP A 110 -2.00 -2.35 -20.65
N VAL A 111 -1.82 -2.76 -19.38
CA VAL A 111 -1.76 -1.80 -18.25
C VAL A 111 -0.58 -0.82 -18.40
N ARG A 112 0.55 -1.24 -18.95
CA ARG A 112 1.70 -0.34 -19.17
C ARG A 112 1.51 0.64 -20.31
N GLU A 113 0.77 0.27 -21.34
CA GLU A 113 0.55 1.08 -22.54
C GLU A 113 -0.64 2.02 -22.39
N GLU A 114 -1.74 1.55 -21.79
CA GLU A 114 -3.01 2.29 -21.66
C GLU A 114 -3.18 2.94 -20.27
N GLY A 115 -2.43 2.48 -19.27
CA GLY A 115 -2.59 2.86 -17.87
C GLY A 115 -3.35 1.82 -17.05
N ALA A 116 -3.53 2.11 -15.75
CA ALA A 116 -4.40 1.31 -14.89
C ALA A 116 -5.84 1.46 -15.35
N MET A 117 -6.50 0.34 -15.63
CA MET A 117 -7.83 0.25 -16.22
C MET A 117 -8.81 -0.39 -15.23
N GLU A 118 -10.07 -0.07 -15.35
CA GLU A 118 -11.13 -0.79 -14.64
C GLU A 118 -11.36 -2.17 -15.25
N CYS A 119 -11.69 -3.14 -14.41
CA CYS A 119 -12.08 -4.47 -14.88
C CYS A 119 -13.17 -5.11 -14.03
N GLY A 120 -13.90 -6.03 -14.69
CA GLY A 120 -14.92 -6.87 -14.07
C GLY A 120 -14.57 -8.35 -14.24
N ILE A 121 -14.85 -9.14 -13.21
CA ILE A 121 -14.48 -10.54 -13.07
C ILE A 121 -15.74 -11.39 -12.89
N ALA A 122 -15.84 -12.48 -13.66
CA ALA A 122 -16.88 -13.48 -13.48
C ALA A 122 -16.27 -14.90 -13.58
N VAL A 123 -16.35 -15.67 -12.49
CA VAL A 123 -15.69 -16.95 -12.35
C VAL A 123 -16.67 -17.97 -11.78
N GLY A 124 -16.98 -19.02 -12.55
CA GLY A 124 -17.85 -20.11 -12.05
C GLY A 124 -18.69 -20.76 -13.11
N THR A 125 -19.39 -21.81 -12.71
CA THR A 125 -20.25 -22.57 -13.62
C THR A 125 -21.46 -21.75 -14.04
N GLY A 126 -21.67 -21.62 -15.35
CA GLY A 126 -22.79 -20.88 -15.94
C GLY A 126 -22.58 -19.39 -16.03
N MET A 127 -21.40 -18.87 -15.67
CA MET A 127 -21.00 -17.50 -15.94
C MET A 127 -20.63 -17.32 -17.42
N GLY A 128 -20.84 -16.11 -17.95
CA GLY A 128 -20.52 -15.72 -19.32
C GLY A 128 -19.74 -14.41 -19.38
N PRO A 129 -19.25 -14.04 -20.58
CA PRO A 129 -18.60 -12.74 -20.79
C PRO A 129 -19.47 -11.56 -20.37
N GLU A 130 -20.79 -11.69 -20.50
CA GLU A 130 -21.77 -10.68 -20.13
C GLU A 130 -21.81 -10.41 -18.61
N ASP A 131 -21.52 -11.42 -17.79
CA ASP A 131 -21.47 -11.25 -16.34
C ASP A 131 -20.23 -10.42 -15.95
N ALA A 132 -19.07 -10.68 -16.57
CA ALA A 132 -17.86 -9.88 -16.35
C ALA A 132 -18.04 -8.44 -16.86
N LEU A 133 -18.70 -8.24 -18.01
CA LEU A 133 -19.02 -6.89 -18.50
C LEU A 133 -19.98 -6.16 -17.56
N ALA A 134 -20.95 -6.87 -16.96
CA ALA A 134 -21.87 -6.29 -16.00
C ALA A 134 -21.16 -5.88 -14.69
N GLU A 135 -20.13 -6.58 -14.27
CA GLU A 135 -19.27 -6.14 -13.15
C GLU A 135 -18.41 -4.94 -13.53
N LEU A 136 -17.83 -4.92 -14.73
CA LEU A 136 -17.09 -3.76 -15.24
C LEU A 136 -17.97 -2.49 -15.29
N ASP A 137 -19.21 -2.59 -15.76
CA ASP A 137 -20.15 -1.46 -15.81
C ASP A 137 -20.49 -0.86 -14.43
N ARG A 138 -20.18 -1.58 -13.35
CA ARG A 138 -20.38 -1.13 -11.95
C ARG A 138 -19.09 -0.73 -11.26
N CYS A 139 -17.96 -0.86 -11.95
CA CYS A 139 -16.67 -0.50 -11.37
C CYS A 139 -16.61 1.02 -11.17
N GLU A 140 -16.12 1.43 -10.02
CA GLU A 140 -15.85 2.81 -9.67
C GLU A 140 -14.35 3.06 -9.74
N GLY A 141 -13.94 4.24 -10.18
CA GLY A 141 -12.53 4.63 -10.20
C GLY A 141 -11.97 4.75 -8.78
N MET A 142 -10.66 4.51 -8.61
CA MET A 142 -10.01 4.50 -7.30
C MET A 142 -10.24 5.79 -6.48
N SER A 143 -10.36 6.95 -7.12
CA SER A 143 -10.65 8.23 -6.45
C SER A 143 -12.09 8.35 -5.93
N GLU A 144 -13.01 7.51 -6.43
CA GLU A 144 -14.43 7.51 -6.04
C GLU A 144 -14.69 6.67 -4.78
N HIS A 145 -13.72 5.81 -4.39
CA HIS A 145 -13.79 5.00 -3.17
C HIS A 145 -13.47 5.84 -1.92
N THR A 146 -14.36 6.76 -1.57
CA THR A 146 -14.16 7.71 -0.44
C THR A 146 -14.15 7.03 0.93
N GLU A 147 -14.74 5.84 1.05
CA GLU A 147 -14.80 5.05 2.29
C GLU A 147 -13.69 3.99 2.39
N ILE A 148 -12.71 4.01 1.48
CA ILE A 148 -11.67 2.97 1.42
C ILE A 148 -10.84 2.92 2.71
N GLY A 149 -10.61 4.05 3.36
CA GLY A 149 -9.95 4.12 4.66
C GLY A 149 -10.67 3.30 5.74
N ALA A 150 -12.01 3.41 5.81
CA ALA A 150 -12.81 2.64 6.76
C ALA A 150 -12.79 1.12 6.47
N ALA A 151 -12.57 0.71 5.22
CA ALA A 151 -12.54 -0.70 4.85
C ALA A 151 -11.25 -1.42 5.30
N VAL A 152 -10.15 -0.69 5.51
CA VAL A 152 -8.81 -1.26 5.77
C VAL A 152 -8.22 -0.85 7.11
N SER A 153 -8.81 0.12 7.80
CA SER A 153 -8.35 0.64 9.08
C SER A 153 -8.94 -0.14 10.25
N VAL A 154 -8.30 -0.05 11.42
CA VAL A 154 -8.90 -0.51 12.67
C VAL A 154 -10.13 0.32 13.02
N ASP A 155 -11.15 -0.29 13.63
CA ASP A 155 -12.37 0.39 14.09
C ASP A 155 -12.15 1.20 15.38
N GLU A 156 -11.26 0.73 16.26
CA GLU A 156 -10.95 1.31 17.57
C GLU A 156 -9.44 1.32 17.81
N PRO A 157 -8.91 2.21 18.67
CA PRO A 157 -7.49 2.22 19.00
C PRO A 157 -7.00 0.88 19.54
N VAL A 158 -5.84 0.40 19.01
CA VAL A 158 -5.19 -0.84 19.45
C VAL A 158 -3.77 -0.53 19.90
N HIS A 159 -3.45 -0.90 21.14
CA HIS A 159 -2.12 -0.69 21.68
C HIS A 159 -1.28 -1.99 21.63
N TYR A 160 -0.04 -1.84 21.16
CA TYR A 160 0.96 -2.91 21.09
C TYR A 160 2.15 -2.53 21.94
N GLU A 161 2.42 -3.34 22.97
CA GLU A 161 3.50 -3.14 23.93
C GLU A 161 4.85 -3.61 23.35
N GLY A 162 5.82 -2.71 23.31
CA GLY A 162 7.23 -2.98 22.98
C GLY A 162 8.09 -2.96 24.24
N SER A 163 9.12 -2.08 24.28
CA SER A 163 9.96 -1.90 25.47
C SER A 163 9.74 -0.57 26.19
N GLY A 164 8.82 0.26 25.71
CA GLY A 164 8.51 1.59 26.25
C GLY A 164 9.61 2.64 26.01
N ALA A 165 10.52 2.38 25.04
CA ALA A 165 11.55 3.35 24.71
C ALA A 165 10.99 4.60 24.04
N TYR A 166 9.91 4.42 23.24
CA TYR A 166 9.21 5.46 22.50
C TYR A 166 7.72 5.15 22.47
N GLU A 167 6.89 6.19 22.43
CA GLU A 167 5.44 6.11 22.17
C GLU A 167 5.15 6.56 20.73
N VAL A 168 4.63 5.68 19.90
CA VAL A 168 4.29 5.98 18.50
C VAL A 168 2.77 5.94 18.31
N ALA A 169 2.19 7.06 17.90
CA ALA A 169 0.83 7.10 17.37
C ALA A 169 0.87 6.78 15.88
N LEU A 170 0.37 5.60 15.48
CA LEU A 170 0.31 5.17 14.09
C LEU A 170 -1.12 5.34 13.58
N ILE A 171 -1.30 6.24 12.59
CA ILE A 171 -2.57 6.41 11.89
C ILE A 171 -2.71 5.31 10.83
N ASP A 172 -3.73 4.50 11.01
CA ASP A 172 -3.98 3.32 10.19
C ASP A 172 -4.80 3.67 8.94
N CYS A 173 -4.10 3.93 7.84
CA CYS A 173 -4.71 4.10 6.52
C CYS A 173 -4.74 2.79 5.71
N GLY A 174 -4.49 1.65 6.35
CA GLY A 174 -4.27 0.33 5.76
C GLY A 174 -2.83 -0.14 6.00
N ALA A 175 -2.42 -0.13 7.28
CA ALA A 175 -1.06 -0.40 7.69
C ALA A 175 -0.68 -1.87 7.49
N LYS A 176 0.47 -2.12 6.85
CA LYS A 176 1.10 -3.43 6.84
C LYS A 176 1.60 -3.80 8.24
N GLY A 177 1.39 -5.05 8.64
CA GLY A 177 1.84 -5.59 9.92
C GLY A 177 3.34 -5.44 10.15
N SER A 178 4.13 -5.52 9.09
CA SER A 178 5.59 -5.36 9.13
C SER A 178 6.06 -3.94 9.47
N ILE A 179 5.29 -2.89 9.19
CA ILE A 179 5.59 -1.52 9.66
C ILE A 179 5.53 -1.48 11.19
N ARG A 180 4.42 -1.97 11.77
CA ARG A 180 4.25 -2.07 13.21
C ARG A 180 5.35 -2.93 13.84
N SER A 181 5.63 -4.10 13.27
CA SER A 181 6.67 -4.99 13.76
C SER A 181 8.05 -4.33 13.74
N SER A 182 8.38 -3.57 12.68
CA SER A 182 9.66 -2.85 12.57
C SER A 182 9.85 -1.79 13.66
N LEU A 183 8.79 -1.13 14.10
CA LEU A 183 8.78 -0.18 15.21
C LEU A 183 8.93 -0.89 16.55
N LEU A 184 8.16 -1.97 16.78
CA LEU A 184 8.20 -2.78 18.02
C LEU A 184 9.58 -3.41 18.24
N GLU A 185 10.20 -3.96 17.19
CA GLU A 185 11.55 -4.56 17.24
C GLU A 185 12.64 -3.57 17.66
N ARG A 186 12.41 -2.27 17.42
CA ARG A 186 13.27 -1.16 17.84
C ARG A 186 12.90 -0.56 19.19
N GLY A 187 11.95 -1.20 19.90
CA GLY A 187 11.57 -0.88 21.26
C GLY A 187 10.50 0.20 21.40
N ALA A 188 9.85 0.61 20.33
CA ALA A 188 8.69 1.48 20.43
C ALA A 188 7.47 0.71 20.97
N ASP A 189 6.66 1.37 21.79
CA ASP A 189 5.26 1.01 21.98
C ASP A 189 4.47 1.68 20.86
N VAL A 190 3.48 0.99 20.29
CA VAL A 190 2.74 1.49 19.14
C VAL A 190 1.26 1.48 19.44
N THR A 191 0.63 2.65 19.43
CA THR A 191 -0.83 2.77 19.45
C THR A 191 -1.32 3.02 18.02
N VAL A 192 -1.97 2.02 17.45
CA VAL A 192 -2.63 2.11 16.14
C VAL A 192 -3.96 2.80 16.34
N LEU A 193 -4.18 3.89 15.62
CA LEU A 193 -5.38 4.72 15.66
C LEU A 193 -6.12 4.63 14.32
N PRO A 194 -7.46 4.70 14.28
CA PRO A 194 -8.23 4.76 13.04
C PRO A 194 -7.77 5.88 12.10
N TYR A 195 -7.99 5.68 10.78
CA TYR A 195 -7.63 6.66 9.74
C TYR A 195 -8.30 8.03 9.91
N ASP A 196 -9.43 8.09 10.61
CA ASP A 196 -10.22 9.27 10.90
C ASP A 196 -10.08 9.77 12.35
N ALA A 197 -9.04 9.31 13.06
CA ALA A 197 -8.72 9.73 14.42
C ALA A 197 -8.65 11.26 14.55
N THR A 198 -9.05 11.75 15.71
CA THR A 198 -9.02 13.19 16.03
C THR A 198 -7.69 13.61 16.67
N PRO A 199 -7.34 14.90 16.67
CA PRO A 199 -6.17 15.38 17.41
C PRO A 199 -6.20 15.04 18.92
N ALA A 200 -7.39 14.89 19.51
CA ALA A 200 -7.54 14.48 20.91
C ALA A 200 -7.18 13.01 21.10
N ASP A 201 -7.50 12.15 20.15
CA ASP A 201 -7.13 10.73 20.18
C ASP A 201 -5.61 10.56 20.11
N VAL A 202 -4.95 11.28 19.19
CA VAL A 202 -3.48 11.30 19.08
C VAL A 202 -2.84 11.82 20.36
N SER A 203 -3.29 13.00 20.85
CA SER A 203 -2.73 13.58 22.08
C SER A 203 -2.98 12.70 23.31
N GLY A 204 -4.07 11.92 23.31
CA GLY A 204 -4.43 10.99 24.38
C GLY A 204 -3.43 9.83 24.56
N THR A 205 -2.61 9.52 23.54
CA THR A 205 -1.54 8.51 23.61
C THR A 205 -0.22 9.08 24.14
N ASP A 206 -0.10 10.40 24.32
CA ASP A 206 1.15 11.11 24.69
C ASP A 206 2.36 10.71 23.83
N PRO A 207 2.26 10.82 22.49
CA PRO A 207 3.22 10.22 21.59
C PRO A 207 4.51 11.05 21.45
N ASP A 208 5.60 10.35 21.19
CA ASP A 208 6.89 10.95 20.78
C ASP A 208 6.96 11.16 19.28
N LEU A 209 6.12 10.45 18.52
CA LEU A 209 6.12 10.41 17.06
C LEU A 209 4.70 10.17 16.53
N LEU A 210 4.32 10.91 15.50
CA LEU A 210 3.15 10.62 14.66
C LEU A 210 3.61 9.88 13.40
N PHE A 211 3.05 8.70 13.16
CA PHE A 211 3.37 7.89 12.00
C PHE A 211 2.13 7.72 11.12
N VAL A 212 2.19 8.10 9.85
CA VAL A 212 1.09 7.90 8.87
C VAL A 212 1.44 6.68 8.01
N SER A 213 0.60 5.67 8.06
CA SER A 213 0.87 4.38 7.41
C SER A 213 0.73 4.44 5.88
N ASN A 214 1.10 3.33 5.22
CA ASN A 214 0.69 3.01 3.87
C ASN A 214 -0.81 2.76 3.80
N GLY A 215 -1.33 2.58 2.59
CA GLY A 215 -2.73 2.21 2.37
C GLY A 215 -3.15 2.36 0.91
N PRO A 216 -4.40 1.98 0.58
CA PRO A 216 -4.97 2.08 -0.75
C PRO A 216 -5.58 3.45 -1.02
N GLY A 217 -5.88 3.71 -2.28
CA GLY A 217 -6.74 4.80 -2.70
C GLY A 217 -6.04 6.11 -3.02
N ASP A 218 -6.86 7.15 -3.13
CA ASP A 218 -6.44 8.52 -3.40
C ASP A 218 -6.14 9.24 -2.07
N PRO A 219 -4.95 9.85 -1.87
CA PRO A 219 -4.66 10.60 -0.66
C PRO A 219 -5.64 11.74 -0.36
N ALA A 220 -6.39 12.22 -1.37
CA ALA A 220 -7.45 13.23 -1.18
C ALA A 220 -8.62 12.72 -0.32
N ASN A 221 -8.83 11.40 -0.24
CA ASN A 221 -9.89 10.78 0.56
C ASN A 221 -9.54 10.69 2.06
N PHE A 222 -8.31 11.02 2.46
CA PHE A 222 -7.83 10.96 3.85
C PHE A 222 -7.72 12.35 4.51
N ALA A 223 -8.78 13.15 4.41
CA ALA A 223 -8.79 14.53 4.92
C ALA A 223 -8.51 14.63 6.43
N ALA A 224 -8.99 13.68 7.25
CA ALA A 224 -8.73 13.63 8.68
C ALA A 224 -7.23 13.44 8.98
N ALA A 225 -6.58 12.50 8.32
CA ALA A 225 -5.14 12.28 8.46
C ALA A 225 -4.32 13.50 8.01
N GLN A 226 -4.76 14.22 6.95
CA GLN A 226 -4.14 15.48 6.55
C GLN A 226 -4.32 16.57 7.62
N GLU A 227 -5.46 16.64 8.31
CA GLU A 227 -5.68 17.58 9.42
C GLU A 227 -4.77 17.28 10.61
N LEU A 228 -4.57 15.99 10.94
CA LEU A 228 -3.61 15.58 11.96
C LEU A 228 -2.19 16.05 11.62
N VAL A 229 -1.73 15.78 10.39
CA VAL A 229 -0.41 16.24 9.95
C VAL A 229 -0.28 17.76 10.08
N ARG A 230 -1.24 18.55 9.59
CA ARG A 230 -1.22 20.01 9.73
C ARG A 230 -1.20 20.48 11.19
N GLY A 231 -1.92 19.79 12.05
CA GLY A 231 -2.03 20.14 13.48
C GLY A 231 -0.76 19.85 14.26
N PHE A 232 -0.03 18.80 13.90
CA PHE A 232 1.16 18.35 14.64
C PHE A 232 2.49 18.71 13.98
N ALA A 233 2.49 19.24 12.76
CA ALA A 233 3.72 19.67 12.06
C ALA A 233 4.47 20.73 12.89
N GLY A 234 5.75 20.46 13.22
CA GLY A 234 6.57 21.27 14.10
C GLY A 234 6.28 21.11 15.61
N GLU A 235 5.23 20.36 15.98
CA GLU A 235 4.93 20.00 17.38
C GLU A 235 5.38 18.58 17.71
N LEU A 236 5.20 17.64 16.79
CA LEU A 236 5.65 16.25 16.84
C LEU A 236 6.53 15.94 15.64
N PRO A 237 7.56 15.08 15.79
CA PRO A 237 8.14 14.42 14.64
C PRO A 237 7.07 13.65 13.87
N ILE A 238 7.14 13.70 12.54
CA ILE A 238 6.18 13.01 11.66
C ILE A 238 6.92 12.10 10.68
N ALA A 239 6.48 10.86 10.58
CA ALA A 239 6.93 9.93 9.57
C ALA A 239 5.77 9.45 8.70
N GLY A 240 6.06 9.05 7.46
CA GLY A 240 5.04 8.49 6.57
C GLY A 240 5.61 7.53 5.53
N ILE A 241 4.84 6.49 5.22
CA ILE A 241 5.20 5.49 4.21
C ILE A 241 4.12 5.43 3.14
N CYS A 242 4.51 5.44 1.87
CA CYS A 242 3.69 5.25 0.68
C CYS A 242 2.52 6.26 0.64
N LEU A 243 1.30 5.85 0.89
CA LEU A 243 0.15 6.75 1.06
C LEU A 243 0.42 7.83 2.13
N GLY A 244 1.11 7.47 3.21
CA GLY A 244 1.50 8.42 4.26
C GLY A 244 2.39 9.56 3.76
N GLN A 245 3.35 9.31 2.86
CA GLN A 245 4.10 10.37 2.21
C GLN A 245 3.20 11.33 1.42
N GLN A 246 2.24 10.77 0.69
CA GLN A 246 1.31 11.56 -0.14
C GLN A 246 0.38 12.42 0.72
N ILE A 247 -0.13 11.85 1.83
CA ILE A 247 -0.96 12.56 2.81
C ILE A 247 -0.16 13.70 3.45
N VAL A 248 1.08 13.43 3.87
CA VAL A 248 1.97 14.45 4.48
C VAL A 248 2.26 15.59 3.49
N ALA A 249 2.60 15.26 2.24
CA ALA A 249 2.81 16.28 1.21
C ALA A 249 1.56 17.12 0.96
N ALA A 250 0.39 16.49 0.76
CA ALA A 250 -0.87 17.17 0.53
C ALA A 250 -1.28 18.06 1.73
N ALA A 251 -1.02 17.62 2.96
CA ALA A 251 -1.28 18.41 4.17
C ALA A 251 -0.45 19.69 4.22
N LEU A 252 0.76 19.68 3.70
CA LEU A 252 1.71 20.80 3.74
C LEU A 252 1.79 21.58 2.42
N GLY A 253 0.69 21.60 1.66
CA GLY A 253 0.55 22.41 0.45
C GLY A 253 1.14 21.79 -0.81
N GLY A 254 1.51 20.52 -0.77
CA GLY A 254 1.93 19.75 -1.93
C GLY A 254 0.78 19.28 -2.81
N HIS A 255 1.13 18.70 -3.94
CA HIS A 255 0.18 18.13 -4.90
C HIS A 255 0.53 16.70 -5.24
N THR A 256 -0.50 15.86 -5.44
CA THR A 256 -0.37 14.46 -5.82
C THR A 256 -1.15 14.18 -7.09
N GLU A 257 -0.65 13.28 -7.92
CA GLU A 257 -1.31 12.87 -9.16
C GLU A 257 -1.34 11.35 -9.31
N LYS A 258 -2.39 10.85 -9.96
CA LYS A 258 -2.48 9.45 -10.34
C LYS A 258 -1.48 9.17 -11.46
N MET A 259 -0.63 8.19 -11.28
CA MET A 259 0.31 7.71 -12.30
C MET A 259 -0.42 6.87 -13.35
N ALA A 260 0.14 6.79 -14.55
CA ALA A 260 -0.46 5.98 -15.61
C ALA A 260 -0.64 4.51 -15.18
N PHE A 261 0.40 3.87 -14.67
CA PHE A 261 0.34 2.46 -14.21
C PHE A 261 0.95 2.22 -12.81
N GLY A 262 1.48 3.27 -12.17
CA GLY A 262 2.11 3.19 -10.85
C GLY A 262 3.41 2.39 -10.80
N HIS A 263 4.01 2.34 -9.62
CA HIS A 263 5.17 1.51 -9.34
C HIS A 263 4.74 0.30 -8.49
N ARG A 264 4.91 -0.92 -9.03
CA ARG A 264 4.56 -2.16 -8.34
C ARG A 264 5.60 -3.24 -8.58
N GLY A 265 6.31 -3.60 -7.52
CA GLY A 265 7.34 -4.64 -7.55
C GLY A 265 8.44 -4.43 -6.51
N VAL A 266 9.37 -5.37 -6.47
CA VAL A 266 10.44 -5.47 -5.44
C VAL A 266 11.82 -5.03 -5.96
N ASN A 267 11.88 -4.35 -7.10
CA ASN A 267 13.11 -4.03 -7.81
C ASN A 267 13.12 -2.60 -8.38
N GLN A 268 12.53 -1.67 -7.67
CA GLN A 268 12.51 -0.26 -8.05
C GLN A 268 13.76 0.45 -7.49
N PRO A 269 14.62 1.01 -8.35
CA PRO A 269 15.84 1.67 -7.90
C PRO A 269 15.54 3.11 -7.46
N VAL A 270 15.93 3.45 -6.25
CA VAL A 270 15.79 4.78 -5.66
C VAL A 270 17.16 5.38 -5.38
N ARG A 271 17.38 6.63 -5.79
CA ARG A 271 18.60 7.38 -5.56
C ARG A 271 18.40 8.41 -4.47
N ASP A 272 19.24 8.35 -3.45
CA ASP A 272 19.41 9.38 -2.45
C ASP A 272 20.17 10.57 -3.06
N LEU A 273 19.62 11.78 -2.92
CA LEU A 273 20.15 12.97 -3.60
C LEU A 273 21.39 13.55 -2.92
N ASP A 274 21.56 13.35 -1.63
CA ASP A 274 22.72 13.86 -0.88
C ASP A 274 23.95 12.98 -1.10
N SER A 275 23.80 11.67 -0.90
CA SER A 275 24.90 10.71 -0.98
C SER A 275 25.15 10.18 -2.40
N GLY A 276 24.15 10.27 -3.29
CA GLY A 276 24.15 9.63 -4.60
C GLY A 276 24.01 8.09 -4.56
N ARG A 277 23.81 7.49 -3.38
CA ARG A 277 23.61 6.05 -3.23
C ARG A 277 22.32 5.64 -3.90
N VAL A 278 22.34 4.48 -4.56
CA VAL A 278 21.12 3.84 -5.11
C VAL A 278 20.85 2.56 -4.34
N VAL A 279 19.61 2.41 -3.91
CA VAL A 279 19.09 1.21 -3.25
C VAL A 279 17.95 0.62 -4.06
N MET A 280 17.75 -0.69 -3.95
CA MET A 280 16.58 -1.36 -4.52
C MET A 280 15.46 -1.37 -3.50
N THR A 281 14.26 -1.01 -3.92
CA THR A 281 13.10 -0.86 -3.04
C THR A 281 11.91 -1.68 -3.50
N THR A 282 11.02 -1.93 -2.57
CA THR A 282 9.67 -2.47 -2.81
C THR A 282 8.69 -1.31 -2.93
N GLN A 283 7.88 -1.34 -3.97
CA GLN A 283 6.88 -0.31 -4.21
C GLN A 283 5.53 -0.92 -4.59
N ASN A 284 4.46 -0.31 -4.12
CA ASN A 284 3.08 -0.62 -4.48
C ASN A 284 2.22 0.63 -4.34
N HIS A 285 2.30 1.53 -5.33
CA HIS A 285 1.52 2.76 -5.33
C HIS A 285 1.08 3.17 -6.73
N GLY A 286 -0.12 3.77 -6.83
CA GLY A 286 -0.70 4.31 -8.06
C GLY A 286 -0.69 5.83 -8.13
N TYR A 287 -0.33 6.51 -7.03
CA TYR A 287 -0.20 7.96 -6.95
C TYR A 287 1.23 8.36 -6.62
N THR A 288 1.63 9.56 -7.02
CA THR A 288 2.93 10.15 -6.69
C THR A 288 2.77 11.61 -6.31
N VAL A 289 3.72 12.13 -5.53
CA VAL A 289 3.83 13.56 -5.26
C VAL A 289 4.45 14.24 -6.46
N THR A 290 3.82 15.27 -7.00
CA THR A 290 4.34 16.09 -8.12
C THR A 290 4.88 17.44 -7.64
N GLU A 291 4.30 17.98 -6.57
CA GLU A 291 4.80 19.18 -5.89
C GLU A 291 4.93 18.87 -4.38
N PRO A 292 6.12 19.03 -3.77
CA PRO A 292 6.36 18.58 -2.40
C PRO A 292 5.79 19.53 -1.32
N GLY A 293 5.27 20.72 -1.69
CA GLY A 293 4.79 21.72 -0.75
C GLY A 293 5.94 22.33 0.07
N GLU A 294 5.82 22.28 1.41
CA GLU A 294 6.84 22.78 2.35
C GLU A 294 7.97 21.79 2.62
N LEU A 295 8.03 20.67 1.88
CA LEU A 295 9.01 19.61 2.06
C LEU A 295 10.11 19.69 0.98
N ASP A 296 11.29 19.18 1.32
CA ASP A 296 12.39 18.99 0.39
C ASP A 296 12.37 17.56 -0.18
N ILE A 297 12.65 17.41 -1.48
CA ILE A 297 12.81 16.09 -2.10
C ILE A 297 14.21 15.58 -1.74
N THR A 298 14.28 14.44 -1.04
CA THR A 298 15.54 13.83 -0.62
C THR A 298 15.92 12.59 -1.44
N GLN A 299 14.92 11.93 -2.03
CA GLN A 299 15.14 10.73 -2.84
C GLN A 299 14.25 10.75 -4.08
N VAL A 300 14.74 10.14 -5.17
CA VAL A 300 14.01 10.03 -6.44
C VAL A 300 14.14 8.63 -7.04
N ASN A 301 13.11 8.19 -7.76
CA ASN A 301 13.18 6.98 -8.59
C ASN A 301 14.17 7.19 -9.73
N VAL A 302 15.02 6.18 -9.97
CA VAL A 302 16.06 6.29 -11.02
C VAL A 302 15.47 6.18 -12.44
N ASN A 303 14.29 5.59 -12.58
CA ASN A 303 13.67 5.31 -13.88
C ASN A 303 12.93 6.53 -14.46
N ASP A 304 12.30 7.37 -13.60
CA ASP A 304 11.41 8.44 -14.04
C ASP A 304 11.50 9.73 -13.20
N ASP A 305 12.46 9.79 -12.26
CA ASP A 305 12.73 10.92 -11.37
C ASP A 305 11.54 11.32 -10.47
N THR A 306 10.52 10.46 -10.27
CA THR A 306 9.45 10.71 -9.31
C THR A 306 9.98 10.78 -7.88
N PRO A 307 9.41 11.67 -7.00
CA PRO A 307 9.82 11.80 -5.61
C PRO A 307 9.57 10.53 -4.79
N GLU A 308 10.62 9.98 -4.20
CA GLU A 308 10.60 8.74 -3.42
C GLU A 308 10.89 8.95 -1.94
N GLY A 309 11.37 10.12 -1.56
CA GLY A 309 11.58 10.53 -0.19
C GLY A 309 11.43 12.03 -0.06
N LEU A 310 10.71 12.45 0.98
CA LEU A 310 10.54 13.86 1.34
C LEU A 310 10.97 14.06 2.80
N ALA A 311 11.47 15.25 3.11
CA ALA A 311 11.84 15.62 4.47
C ALA A 311 11.70 17.12 4.72
N SER A 312 11.64 17.50 6.01
CA SER A 312 11.78 18.88 6.48
C SER A 312 12.44 18.88 7.85
N ASP A 313 13.66 19.37 7.91
CA ASP A 313 14.38 19.54 9.19
C ASP A 313 13.68 20.56 10.10
N ALA A 314 13.04 21.57 9.52
CA ALA A 314 12.35 22.62 10.27
C ALA A 314 11.06 22.13 10.96
N LEU A 315 10.44 21.08 10.44
CA LEU A 315 9.19 20.51 10.93
C LEU A 315 9.39 19.10 11.54
N ASP A 316 10.61 18.59 11.60
CA ASP A 316 10.96 17.23 12.02
C ASP A 316 10.14 16.17 11.24
N ILE A 317 10.22 16.21 9.91
CA ILE A 317 9.46 15.30 9.03
C ILE A 317 10.39 14.48 8.14
N ILE A 318 10.12 13.16 8.05
CA ILE A 318 10.77 12.26 7.09
C ILE A 318 9.75 11.25 6.53
N THR A 319 9.70 11.10 5.21
CA THR A 319 8.77 10.17 4.56
C THR A 319 9.44 9.39 3.43
N ARG A 320 8.83 8.23 3.08
CA ARG A 320 9.23 7.39 1.95
C ARG A 320 8.01 7.00 1.12
N GLN A 321 8.11 7.09 -0.21
CA GLN A 321 7.09 6.61 -1.14
C GLN A 321 7.12 5.09 -1.26
N TYR A 322 8.30 4.50 -1.24
CA TYR A 322 8.49 3.05 -1.23
C TYR A 322 8.28 2.45 0.18
N HIS A 323 8.30 1.13 0.26
CA HIS A 323 8.16 0.35 1.49
C HIS A 323 9.54 0.00 2.07
N PRO A 324 10.07 0.74 3.06
CA PRO A 324 11.36 0.42 3.67
C PRO A 324 11.35 -0.88 4.48
N GLU A 325 10.19 -1.30 4.99
CA GLU A 325 9.95 -2.58 5.65
C GLU A 325 10.05 -3.76 4.67
N ALA A 326 9.99 -3.50 3.36
CA ALA A 326 9.90 -4.50 2.29
C ALA A 326 8.66 -5.40 2.44
N ASN A 327 8.84 -6.69 2.65
CA ASN A 327 7.81 -7.72 2.82
C ASN A 327 6.66 -7.63 1.78
N PRO A 328 6.94 -8.12 0.52
CA PRO A 328 8.19 -8.76 0.08
C PRO A 328 9.25 -7.76 -0.34
N GLY A 329 10.49 -8.22 -0.44
CA GLY A 329 11.55 -7.49 -1.14
C GLY A 329 12.87 -7.35 -0.39
N PRO A 330 13.78 -6.48 -0.91
CA PRO A 330 15.09 -6.24 -0.31
C PRO A 330 14.99 -5.39 0.95
N HIS A 331 15.82 -5.70 1.94
CA HIS A 331 15.88 -4.99 3.23
C HIS A 331 16.96 -3.90 3.27
N ASP A 332 17.23 -3.26 2.14
CA ASP A 332 18.31 -2.27 2.00
C ASP A 332 17.99 -0.91 2.65
N SER A 333 16.74 -0.70 3.08
CA SER A 333 16.21 0.58 3.57
C SER A 333 15.58 0.50 4.98
N LEU A 334 15.83 -0.58 5.73
CA LEU A 334 15.33 -0.73 7.10
C LEU A 334 15.86 0.34 8.07
N ASP A 335 16.99 0.99 7.73
CA ASP A 335 17.57 2.13 8.45
C ASP A 335 16.58 3.31 8.56
N PHE A 336 15.59 3.43 7.68
CA PHE A 336 14.52 4.42 7.81
C PHE A 336 13.85 4.42 9.18
N PHE A 337 13.56 3.25 9.75
CA PHE A 337 12.93 3.16 11.06
C PHE A 337 13.86 3.63 12.19
N ASP A 338 15.18 3.43 12.04
CA ASP A 338 16.17 3.93 12.99
C ASP A 338 16.24 5.47 12.92
N ASP A 339 16.20 6.06 11.72
CA ASP A 339 16.17 7.51 11.51
C ASP A 339 14.90 8.14 12.10
N VAL A 340 13.74 7.52 11.89
CA VAL A 340 12.44 7.96 12.42
C VAL A 340 12.45 8.00 13.95
N LEU A 341 12.95 6.95 14.61
CA LEU A 341 13.03 6.90 16.09
C LEU A 341 14.12 7.82 16.65
N ALA A 342 15.17 8.13 15.88
CA ALA A 342 16.15 9.13 16.27
C ALA A 342 15.55 10.55 16.36
N MET A 343 14.58 10.91 15.51
CA MET A 343 13.85 12.17 15.64
C MET A 343 13.05 12.24 16.94
N ALA A 344 12.35 11.16 17.31
CA ALA A 344 11.62 11.05 18.58
C ALA A 344 12.54 11.25 19.80
N THR A 345 13.76 10.69 19.76
CA THR A 345 14.77 10.84 20.83
C THR A 345 15.20 12.30 21.01
N THR A 346 15.41 13.02 19.92
CA THR A 346 15.88 14.42 19.93
C THR A 346 14.87 15.31 20.64
N ARG A 347 13.59 15.07 20.44
CA ARG A 347 12.51 15.82 21.10
C ARG A 347 12.46 15.57 22.60
N ARG A 348 12.53 14.30 23.06
CA ARG A 348 12.57 13.97 24.49
C ARG A 348 13.73 14.66 25.23
N ALA A 349 14.85 14.87 24.53
CA ALA A 349 16.04 15.52 25.09
C ALA A 349 15.96 17.05 25.09
N ALA A 350 15.04 17.65 24.33
CA ALA A 350 14.86 19.10 24.29
C ALA A 350 14.20 19.58 25.61
N PRO A 351 14.76 20.62 26.31
CA PRO A 351 14.11 21.14 27.52
C PRO A 351 12.77 21.73 27.14
N THR A 352 11.71 21.33 27.86
CA THR A 352 10.41 22.00 27.79
C THR A 352 10.63 23.49 28.03
N ALA A 353 10.33 24.32 27.05
CA ALA A 353 10.33 25.77 27.23
C ALA A 353 9.17 26.11 28.19
N ASP A 354 9.51 26.49 29.42
CA ASP A 354 8.60 27.03 30.43
C ASP A 354 8.02 28.40 30.02
#